data_09dc63492d5ef682b90c48a8a9b066a5
#
_entry.id   09dc63492d5ef682b90c48a8a9b066a5
#
_cell.length_a   1.000
_cell.length_b   1.000
_cell.length_c   1.000
_cell.angle_alpha   90.00
_cell.angle_beta   90.00
_cell.angle_gamma   90.00
#
_symmetry.space_group_name_H-M   'P 1'
#
loop_
_entity.id
_entity.type
_entity.pdbx_description
1 polymer ?
#
loop_
_entity_poly.entity_id
_entity_poly.type
_entity_poly.pdbx_seq_one_letter_code
_entity_poly.pdbx_strand_id
1 'polypeptide(L)'
;MNLLILDRKKYIPALILCLAVLICMIIMVIFNSSSDSETTLPGTWICLDQPEIQMEIKEDLICMNGLTFPYELSLPLVSSPTRQQPQAFVLDAGSMGVMGGLFFFEDNNLYLEIDSQVRIFSRVQS
;
A
#
# COMPACT_ATOMS: atom_id res chain seq x y z
N MET A 1 9.02 49.01 -30.97
CA MET A 1 8.49 48.97 -29.61
C MET A 1 7.11 48.39 -29.50
N ASN A 2 6.18 48.81 -30.35
CA ASN A 2 4.82 48.28 -30.32
C ASN A 2 4.75 46.78 -30.64
N LEU A 3 5.65 46.28 -31.48
CA LEU A 3 5.72 44.86 -31.82
C LEU A 3 6.16 44.01 -30.65
N LEU A 4 7.05 44.51 -29.79
CA LEU A 4 7.48 43.79 -28.58
C LEU A 4 6.37 43.71 -27.55
N ILE A 5 5.54 44.72 -27.44
CA ILE A 5 4.38 44.72 -26.51
C ILE A 5 3.32 43.73 -26.99
N LEU A 6 3.09 43.67 -28.32
CA LEU A 6 2.14 42.73 -28.92
C LEU A 6 2.62 41.27 -28.75
N ASP A 7 3.92 41.04 -28.88
CA ASP A 7 4.50 39.71 -28.68
C ASP A 7 4.34 39.24 -27.21
N ARG A 8 4.53 40.14 -26.27
CA ARG A 8 4.32 39.83 -24.85
C ARG A 8 2.88 39.40 -24.59
N LYS A 9 1.90 40.11 -25.18
CA LYS A 9 0.49 39.75 -25.01
C LYS A 9 0.16 38.40 -25.63
N LYS A 10 0.84 38.01 -26.70
CA LYS A 10 0.69 36.71 -27.33
C LYS A 10 1.23 35.56 -26.43
N TYR A 11 2.33 35.80 -25.71
CA TYR A 11 2.97 34.80 -24.90
C TYR A 11 2.34 34.63 -23.52
N ILE A 12 1.59 35.61 -23.02
CA ILE A 12 0.97 35.54 -21.70
C ILE A 12 -0.01 34.37 -21.57
N PRO A 13 -0.93 34.11 -22.53
CA PRO A 13 -1.80 32.93 -22.42
C PRO A 13 -1.03 31.61 -22.47
N ALA A 14 0.03 31.53 -23.27
CA ALA A 14 0.87 30.33 -23.34
C ALA A 14 1.61 30.09 -22.05
N LEU A 15 2.11 31.14 -21.38
CA LEU A 15 2.77 31.06 -20.10
C LEU A 15 1.83 30.59 -19.00
N ILE A 16 0.59 31.09 -19.00
CA ILE A 16 -0.43 30.69 -18.03
C ILE A 16 -0.78 29.21 -18.23
N LEU A 17 -0.89 28.76 -19.48
CA LEU A 17 -1.18 27.36 -19.79
C LEU A 17 -0.03 26.45 -19.32
N CYS A 18 1.22 26.83 -19.55
CA CYS A 18 2.39 26.07 -19.10
C CYS A 18 2.43 25.95 -17.57
N LEU A 19 2.12 27.05 -16.86
CA LEU A 19 2.06 27.06 -15.42
C LEU A 19 0.96 26.14 -14.89
N ALA A 20 -0.21 26.16 -15.52
CA ALA A 20 -1.33 25.29 -15.13
C ALA A 20 -0.97 23.81 -15.31
N VAL A 21 -0.33 23.44 -16.42
CA VAL A 21 0.11 22.07 -16.66
C VAL A 21 1.14 21.63 -15.63
N LEU A 22 2.08 22.51 -15.31
CA LEU A 22 3.13 22.23 -14.32
C LEU A 22 2.53 22.00 -12.92
N ILE A 23 1.55 22.82 -12.52
CA ILE A 23 0.85 22.66 -11.25
C ILE A 23 0.09 21.35 -11.23
N CYS A 24 -0.59 20.97 -12.31
CA CYS A 24 -1.30 19.70 -12.42
C CYS A 24 -0.34 18.52 -12.27
N MET A 25 0.83 18.57 -12.88
CA MET A 25 1.83 17.51 -12.74
C MET A 25 2.33 17.37 -11.30
N ILE A 26 2.56 18.48 -10.62
CA ILE A 26 2.98 18.47 -9.22
C ILE A 26 1.88 17.86 -8.33
N ILE A 27 0.63 18.23 -8.56
CA ILE A 27 -0.50 17.68 -7.80
C ILE A 27 -0.60 16.16 -8.01
N MET A 28 -0.43 15.68 -9.24
CA MET A 28 -0.48 14.25 -9.53
C MET A 28 0.65 13.49 -8.83
N VAL A 29 1.86 14.05 -8.78
CA VAL A 29 2.97 13.42 -8.07
C VAL A 29 2.69 13.36 -6.55
N ILE A 30 2.13 14.41 -5.98
CA ILE A 30 1.78 14.43 -4.56
C ILE A 30 0.70 13.39 -4.25
N PHE A 31 -0.33 13.29 -5.08
CA PHE A 31 -1.37 12.29 -4.88
C PHE A 31 -0.84 10.86 -5.02
N ASN A 32 0.04 10.62 -6.00
CA ASN A 32 0.63 9.29 -6.17
C ASN A 32 1.53 8.91 -5.00
N SER A 33 2.30 9.84 -4.44
CA SER A 33 3.14 9.55 -3.30
C SER A 33 2.33 9.35 -2.02
N SER A 34 1.17 9.99 -1.88
CA SER A 34 0.30 9.76 -0.71
C SER A 34 -0.42 8.41 -0.78
N SER A 35 -0.67 7.87 -1.99
CA SER A 35 -1.28 6.55 -2.12
C SER A 35 -0.29 5.43 -1.78
N ASP A 36 1.00 5.64 -1.94
CA ASP A 36 2.03 4.67 -1.57
C ASP A 36 2.12 4.45 -0.06
N SER A 37 1.74 5.43 0.74
CA SER A 37 1.80 5.33 2.20
C SER A 37 0.69 4.45 2.78
N GLU A 38 -0.31 4.08 1.99
CA GLU A 38 -1.44 3.26 2.45
C GLU A 38 -1.19 1.76 2.30
N THR A 39 -0.11 1.35 1.67
CA THR A 39 0.21 -0.06 1.45
C THR A 39 1.16 -0.60 2.51
N THR A 40 0.93 -0.25 3.78
CA THR A 40 1.70 -0.78 4.90
C THR A 40 0.94 -1.90 5.58
N LEU A 41 1.70 -2.88 6.09
CA LEU A 41 1.11 -4.06 6.73
C LEU A 41 0.38 -3.75 8.04
N PRO A 42 0.91 -2.90 8.95
CA PRO A 42 0.19 -2.61 10.19
C PRO A 42 -1.17 -1.97 9.96
N GLY A 43 -2.17 -2.43 10.70
CA GLY A 43 -3.54 -1.95 10.61
C GLY A 43 -4.54 -3.05 10.92
N THR A 44 -5.81 -2.74 10.74
CA THR A 44 -6.90 -3.68 10.94
C THR A 44 -7.42 -4.14 9.59
N TRP A 45 -7.57 -5.44 9.43
CA TRP A 45 -7.95 -6.08 8.17
C TRP A 45 -9.13 -7.02 8.38
N ILE A 46 -10.05 -7.04 7.42
CA ILE A 46 -11.21 -7.93 7.43
C ILE A 46 -11.12 -8.87 6.23
N CYS A 47 -11.32 -10.17 6.46
CA CYS A 47 -11.34 -11.16 5.40
C CYS A 47 -12.56 -10.97 4.49
N LEU A 48 -12.34 -10.89 3.17
CA LEU A 48 -13.43 -10.65 2.23
C LEU A 48 -14.39 -11.83 2.13
N ASP A 49 -13.87 -13.05 2.21
CA ASP A 49 -14.70 -14.25 2.13
C ASP A 49 -15.45 -14.54 3.42
N GLN A 50 -14.87 -14.16 4.56
CA GLN A 50 -15.44 -14.40 5.88
C GLN A 50 -15.30 -13.11 6.70
N PRO A 51 -16.28 -12.18 6.60
CA PRO A 51 -16.15 -10.88 7.29
C PRO A 51 -16.08 -10.98 8.82
N GLU A 52 -16.49 -12.08 9.40
CA GLU A 52 -16.33 -12.31 10.84
C GLU A 52 -14.89 -12.52 11.27
N ILE A 53 -13.99 -12.81 10.32
CA ILE A 53 -12.55 -12.90 10.60
C ILE A 53 -11.94 -11.52 10.48
N GLN A 54 -11.53 -10.97 11.62
CA GLN A 54 -10.88 -9.67 11.69
C GLN A 54 -9.49 -9.87 12.27
N MET A 55 -8.51 -9.21 11.64
CA MET A 55 -7.10 -9.36 11.98
C MET A 55 -6.51 -7.98 12.23
N GLU A 56 -5.80 -7.83 13.34
CA GLU A 56 -5.04 -6.61 13.61
C GLU A 56 -3.56 -6.93 13.52
N ILE A 57 -2.85 -6.25 12.62
CA ILE A 57 -1.42 -6.45 12.44
C ILE A 57 -0.68 -5.27 13.04
N LYS A 58 0.24 -5.56 13.95
CA LYS A 58 1.18 -4.60 14.52
C LYS A 58 2.56 -4.83 13.93
N GLU A 59 3.57 -4.12 14.40
CA GLU A 59 4.91 -4.24 13.82
C GLU A 59 5.49 -5.64 13.92
N ASP A 60 5.21 -6.34 15.03
CA ASP A 60 5.78 -7.65 15.31
C ASP A 60 4.76 -8.69 15.76
N LEU A 61 3.48 -8.34 15.76
CA LEU A 61 2.42 -9.21 16.26
C LEU A 61 1.21 -9.20 15.33
N ILE A 62 0.58 -10.35 15.18
CA ILE A 62 -0.72 -10.49 14.52
C ILE A 62 -1.74 -10.94 15.55
N CYS A 63 -2.82 -10.18 15.69
CA CYS A 63 -3.92 -10.50 16.61
C CYS A 63 -5.13 -10.95 15.80
N MET A 64 -5.63 -12.15 16.09
CA MET A 64 -6.78 -12.71 15.40
C MET A 64 -7.61 -13.51 16.40
N ASN A 65 -8.91 -13.21 16.49
CA ASN A 65 -9.86 -13.91 17.38
C ASN A 65 -9.40 -13.95 18.84
N GLY A 66 -8.82 -12.84 19.33
CA GLY A 66 -8.33 -12.78 20.70
C GLY A 66 -7.00 -13.47 20.95
N LEU A 67 -6.44 -14.10 19.93
CA LEU A 67 -5.12 -14.73 19.99
C LEU A 67 -4.07 -13.81 19.37
N THR A 68 -2.88 -13.85 19.92
CA THR A 68 -1.76 -13.03 19.47
C THR A 68 -0.63 -13.94 19.02
N PHE A 69 -0.11 -13.70 17.82
CA PHE A 69 0.97 -14.48 17.22
C PHE A 69 2.13 -13.57 16.84
N PRO A 70 3.34 -13.81 17.38
CA PRO A 70 4.51 -13.08 16.88
C PRO A 70 4.83 -13.49 15.45
N TYR A 71 5.29 -12.51 14.67
CA TYR A 71 5.74 -12.80 13.31
C TYR A 71 7.01 -11.99 13.00
N GLU A 72 7.75 -12.47 12.01
CA GLU A 72 8.97 -11.84 11.57
C GLU A 72 9.06 -11.92 10.06
N LEU A 73 9.47 -10.82 9.43
CA LEU A 73 9.68 -10.81 7.98
C LEU A 73 10.98 -11.53 7.64
N SER A 74 10.92 -12.37 6.63
CA SER A 74 12.09 -13.12 6.17
C SER A 74 12.86 -12.32 5.13
N LEU A 75 14.19 -12.44 5.16
CA LEU A 75 15.04 -11.80 4.16
C LEU A 75 14.95 -12.54 2.83
N PRO A 76 15.03 -11.82 1.69
CA PRO A 76 15.22 -10.38 1.56
C PRO A 76 13.95 -9.59 1.83
N LEU A 77 14.09 -8.36 2.37
CA LEU A 77 12.95 -7.49 2.60
C LEU A 77 12.50 -6.85 1.29
N VAL A 78 11.18 -6.84 1.07
CA VAL A 78 10.57 -6.24 -0.11
C VAL A 78 9.82 -4.98 0.32
N SER A 79 10.19 -3.81 -0.20
CA SER A 79 9.62 -2.53 0.21
C SER A 79 8.16 -2.37 -0.21
N SER A 80 7.79 -2.89 -1.37
CA SER A 80 6.41 -2.86 -1.88
C SER A 80 6.05 -4.24 -2.42
N PRO A 81 5.61 -5.15 -1.55
CA PRO A 81 5.31 -6.51 -2.00
C PRO A 81 4.19 -6.54 -3.04
N THR A 82 4.45 -7.24 -4.14
CA THR A 82 3.50 -7.45 -5.23
C THR A 82 3.35 -8.94 -5.48
N ARG A 83 2.41 -9.29 -6.36
CA ARG A 83 2.22 -10.70 -6.76
C ARG A 83 3.49 -11.30 -7.33
N GLN A 84 4.28 -10.51 -8.08
CA GLN A 84 5.53 -10.96 -8.68
C GLN A 84 6.69 -11.00 -7.67
N GLN A 85 6.64 -10.15 -6.65
CA GLN A 85 7.63 -10.09 -5.60
C GLN A 85 6.95 -10.05 -4.24
N PRO A 86 6.42 -11.19 -3.77
CA PRO A 86 5.80 -11.23 -2.45
C PRO A 86 6.85 -11.20 -1.35
N GLN A 87 6.43 -10.76 -0.17
CA GLN A 87 7.28 -10.77 1.01
C GLN A 87 7.06 -12.05 1.79
N ALA A 88 8.13 -12.76 2.08
CA ALA A 88 8.08 -13.94 2.94
C ALA A 88 8.10 -13.54 4.43
N PHE A 89 7.41 -14.30 5.24
CA PHE A 89 7.39 -14.09 6.68
C PHE A 89 7.25 -15.43 7.41
N VAL A 90 7.56 -15.40 8.70
CA VAL A 90 7.46 -16.55 9.59
C VAL A 90 6.55 -16.17 10.75
N LEU A 91 5.57 -17.02 11.02
CA LEU A 91 4.61 -16.83 12.09
C LEU A 91 4.85 -17.87 13.18
N ASP A 92 4.94 -17.41 14.43
CA ASP A 92 5.04 -18.31 15.58
C ASP A 92 3.62 -18.61 16.08
N ALA A 93 3.13 -19.79 15.77
CA ALA A 93 1.79 -20.23 16.15
C ALA A 93 1.78 -20.97 17.51
N GLY A 94 2.79 -20.80 18.34
CA GLY A 94 2.87 -21.39 19.67
C GLY A 94 2.94 -22.90 19.63
N SER A 95 1.96 -23.58 20.23
CA SER A 95 1.94 -25.05 20.28
C SER A 95 1.80 -25.70 18.92
N MET A 96 1.28 -24.97 17.92
CA MET A 96 1.17 -25.47 16.54
C MET A 96 2.47 -25.36 15.75
N GLY A 97 3.51 -24.73 16.33
CA GLY A 97 4.80 -24.59 15.70
C GLY A 97 4.95 -23.30 14.93
N VAL A 98 5.95 -23.29 14.05
CA VAL A 98 6.29 -22.13 13.23
C VAL A 98 5.75 -22.36 11.83
N MET A 99 5.07 -21.34 11.28
CA MET A 99 4.47 -21.42 9.95
C MET A 99 5.09 -20.35 9.06
N GLY A 100 5.45 -20.75 7.85
CA GLY A 100 5.92 -19.81 6.83
C GLY A 100 4.77 -19.35 5.95
N GLY A 101 4.89 -18.12 5.46
CA GLY A 101 3.88 -17.57 4.57
C GLY A 101 4.44 -16.51 3.65
N LEU A 102 3.60 -16.05 2.76
CA LEU A 102 3.89 -14.96 1.82
C LEU A 102 2.75 -13.95 1.86
N PHE A 103 3.07 -12.67 1.65
CA PHE A 103 2.01 -11.69 1.47
C PHE A 103 2.40 -10.68 0.40
N PHE A 104 1.37 -10.10 -0.21
CA PHE A 104 1.55 -9.01 -1.16
C PHE A 104 0.29 -8.15 -1.16
N PHE A 105 0.39 -6.96 -1.76
CA PHE A 105 -0.73 -6.04 -1.88
C PHE A 105 -1.14 -5.91 -3.34
N GLU A 106 -2.45 -5.92 -3.60
CA GLU A 106 -3.00 -5.71 -4.92
C GLU A 106 -4.39 -5.09 -4.77
N ASP A 107 -4.67 -4.02 -5.51
CA ASP A 107 -5.97 -3.32 -5.47
C ASP A 107 -6.37 -2.86 -4.05
N ASN A 108 -5.39 -2.40 -3.27
CA ASN A 108 -5.56 -1.97 -1.88
C ASN A 108 -5.99 -3.09 -0.91
N ASN A 109 -5.87 -4.33 -1.35
CA ASN A 109 -6.15 -5.49 -0.53
C ASN A 109 -4.86 -6.21 -0.15
N LEU A 110 -4.89 -6.90 0.98
CA LEU A 110 -3.78 -7.73 1.43
C LEU A 110 -4.07 -9.18 1.04
N TYR A 111 -3.18 -9.78 0.27
CA TYR A 111 -3.22 -11.20 -0.08
C TYR A 111 -2.25 -11.94 0.84
N LEU A 112 -2.77 -12.85 1.62
CA LEU A 112 -2.00 -13.58 2.62
C LEU A 112 -2.05 -15.07 2.28
N GLU A 113 -0.88 -15.69 2.10
CA GLU A 113 -0.77 -17.12 1.83
C GLU A 113 -0.08 -17.82 2.98
N ILE A 114 -0.79 -18.75 3.61
CA ILE A 114 -0.26 -19.63 4.66
C ILE A 114 -0.72 -21.05 4.34
N ASP A 115 0.19 -22.01 4.37
CA ASP A 115 -0.08 -23.44 4.06
C ASP A 115 -0.79 -23.62 2.70
N SER A 116 -0.32 -22.89 1.69
CA SER A 116 -0.87 -22.94 0.33
C SER A 116 -2.31 -22.44 0.21
N GLN A 117 -2.86 -21.85 1.27
CA GLN A 117 -4.17 -21.22 1.24
C GLN A 117 -4.02 -19.71 1.16
N VAL A 118 -4.65 -19.10 0.16
CA VAL A 118 -4.63 -17.67 -0.05
C VAL A 118 -5.92 -17.07 0.47
N ARG A 119 -5.81 -16.07 1.34
CA ARG A 119 -6.95 -15.29 1.82
C ARG A 119 -6.75 -13.83 1.49
N ILE A 120 -7.83 -13.16 1.16
CA ILE A 120 -7.82 -11.76 0.76
C ILE A 120 -8.46 -10.94 1.88
N PHE A 121 -7.75 -9.89 2.30
CA PHE A 121 -8.20 -9.01 3.37
C PHE A 121 -8.33 -7.58 2.84
N SER A 122 -9.34 -6.88 3.32
CA SER A 122 -9.55 -5.47 3.06
C SER A 122 -9.22 -4.67 4.31
N ARG A 123 -8.59 -3.51 4.14
CA ARG A 123 -8.25 -2.64 5.27
C ARG A 123 -9.50 -1.97 5.81
N VAL A 124 -9.66 -2.00 7.13
CA VAL A 124 -10.71 -1.26 7.80
C VAL A 124 -10.25 0.18 7.94
N GLN A 125 -11.03 1.07 7.38
CA GLN A 125 -10.79 2.51 7.52
C GLN A 125 -11.49 3.00 8.78
N SER A 126 -10.72 3.59 9.66
CA SER A 126 -11.25 4.17 10.89
C SER A 126 -11.45 5.67 10.76
#